data_43ec88fd15ade6c3a90a9ee62b7031c7
#
_entry.id   43ec88fd15ade6c3a90a9ee62b7031c7
#
_cell.length_a   1.000
_cell.length_b   1.000
_cell.length_c   1.000
_cell.angle_alpha   90.00
_cell.angle_beta   90.00
_cell.angle_gamma   90.00
#
_symmetry.space_group_name_H-M   'P 1'
#
loop_
_entity.id
_entity.type
_entity.pdbx_description
1 polymer ?
#
loop_
_entity_poly.entity_id
_entity_poly.type
_entity_poly.pdbx_seq_one_letter_code
_entity_poly.pdbx_strand_id
1 'polypeptide(L)'
;KLEELPKSSNLIIETTSEENVFFDKSNIGEKQKFEIDKFTIEKANKFARSLAPVRLAEKKSDEKMPTCITFLEGYGVQKAEDLPIWKNWNNTNPAKAVAVPIGIKSNGEKFVFNIMYGSDFLRYHGPFGIVAGTNGSGKSEMMQSWILSLATKFSPQELSFIIIDY
;
A
#
# COMPACT_ATOMS: atom_id res chain seq x y z
N LYS A 1 -26.19 11.24 -8.64
CA LYS A 1 -26.79 10.86 -7.33
C LYS A 1 -25.67 10.54 -6.38
N LEU A 2 -25.83 10.79 -5.07
CA LEU A 2 -24.80 10.57 -4.03
C LEU A 2 -24.30 9.12 -3.96
N GLU A 3 -25.14 8.17 -4.35
CA GLU A 3 -24.84 6.72 -4.38
C GLU A 3 -23.87 6.32 -5.50
N GLU A 4 -23.70 7.17 -6.52
CA GLU A 4 -22.83 6.93 -7.68
C GLU A 4 -21.41 7.46 -7.48
N LEU A 5 -21.14 8.13 -6.34
CA LEU A 5 -19.84 8.71 -6.06
C LEU A 5 -18.84 7.66 -5.53
N PRO A 6 -17.55 7.76 -5.90
CA PRO A 6 -16.55 6.87 -5.38
C PRO A 6 -16.54 6.81 -3.85
N LYS A 7 -16.36 5.61 -3.29
CA LYS A 7 -16.35 5.42 -1.83
C LYS A 7 -15.21 6.19 -1.13
N SER A 8 -14.14 6.49 -1.84
CA SER A 8 -12.98 7.24 -1.37
C SER A 8 -13.17 8.76 -1.34
N SER A 9 -14.30 9.28 -1.86
CA SER A 9 -14.55 10.73 -1.86
C SER A 9 -15.06 11.17 -0.48
N ASN A 10 -14.32 12.05 0.17
CA ASN A 10 -14.69 12.62 1.46
C ASN A 10 -15.36 13.98 1.32
N LEU A 11 -14.92 14.80 0.37
CA LEU A 11 -15.47 16.12 0.08
C LEU A 11 -16.30 16.07 -1.20
N ILE A 12 -17.49 16.64 -1.15
CA ILE A 12 -18.39 16.76 -2.30
C ILE A 12 -18.59 18.22 -2.61
N ILE A 13 -18.38 18.58 -3.87
CA ILE A 13 -18.65 19.92 -4.39
C ILE A 13 -19.79 19.79 -5.39
N GLU A 14 -20.90 20.45 -5.10
CA GLU A 14 -22.09 20.49 -5.94
C GLU A 14 -22.26 21.88 -6.55
N THR A 15 -22.28 21.96 -7.86
CA THR A 15 -22.45 23.22 -8.58
C THR A 15 -23.73 23.16 -9.42
N THR A 16 -24.62 24.10 -9.21
CA THR A 16 -25.85 24.26 -9.96
C THR A 16 -25.93 25.66 -10.55
N SER A 17 -26.97 25.91 -11.37
CA SER A 17 -27.23 27.25 -11.90
C SER A 17 -27.64 28.27 -10.81
N GLU A 18 -28.12 27.79 -9.67
CA GLU A 18 -28.67 28.62 -8.59
C GLU A 18 -27.63 28.79 -7.43
N GLU A 19 -26.90 27.74 -7.09
CA GLU A 19 -25.96 27.77 -5.99
C GLU A 19 -24.82 26.80 -6.17
N ASN A 20 -23.70 27.11 -5.48
CA ASN A 20 -22.56 26.25 -5.37
C ASN A 20 -22.32 25.95 -3.88
N VAL A 21 -22.23 24.70 -3.55
CA VAL A 21 -22.06 24.24 -2.17
C VAL A 21 -20.99 23.15 -2.08
N PHE A 22 -20.29 23.10 -0.96
CA PHE A 22 -19.45 21.96 -0.63
C PHE A 22 -19.82 21.42 0.76
N PHE A 23 -19.65 20.13 0.93
CA PHE A 23 -19.95 19.47 2.19
C PHE A 23 -19.14 18.17 2.33
N ASP A 24 -18.92 17.76 3.57
CA ASP A 24 -18.31 16.46 3.88
C ASP A 24 -19.37 15.35 3.68
N LYS A 25 -18.97 14.24 3.08
CA LYS A 25 -19.84 13.10 2.84
C LYS A 25 -20.38 12.48 4.13
N SER A 26 -19.63 12.60 5.22
CA SER A 26 -20.05 12.12 6.54
C SER A 26 -21.05 13.04 7.23
N ASN A 27 -21.14 14.32 6.80
CA ASN A 27 -22.03 15.34 7.37
C ASN A 27 -22.80 16.13 6.31
N ILE A 28 -23.70 15.45 5.62
CA ILE A 28 -24.51 16.00 4.49
C ILE A 28 -25.36 17.20 4.92
N GLY A 29 -25.63 17.35 6.23
CA GLY A 29 -26.46 18.46 6.76
C GLY A 29 -25.76 19.82 6.80
N GLU A 30 -24.44 19.87 6.80
CA GLU A 30 -23.65 21.10 6.87
C GLU A 30 -23.12 21.52 5.49
N LYS A 31 -24.01 21.97 4.62
CA LYS A 31 -23.64 22.53 3.33
C LYS A 31 -23.12 23.95 3.48
N GLN A 32 -21.90 24.21 3.02
CA GLN A 32 -21.31 25.54 2.97
C GLN A 32 -21.39 26.09 1.56
N LYS A 33 -21.88 27.32 1.44
CA LYS A 33 -21.97 28.01 0.14
C LYS A 33 -20.63 28.66 -0.19
N PHE A 34 -20.30 28.68 -1.47
CA PHE A 34 -19.11 29.36 -1.98
C PHE A 34 -19.38 30.01 -3.33
N GLU A 35 -18.61 31.02 -3.65
CA GLU A 35 -18.65 31.66 -4.95
C GLU A 35 -17.57 31.07 -5.85
N ILE A 36 -17.94 30.76 -7.10
CA ILE A 36 -16.97 30.29 -8.09
C ILE A 36 -16.28 31.49 -8.74
N ASP A 37 -14.97 31.51 -8.71
CA ASP A 37 -14.17 32.45 -9.47
C ASP A 37 -14.45 32.28 -10.96
N LYS A 38 -14.85 33.36 -11.63
CA LYS A 38 -15.08 33.35 -13.07
C LYS A 38 -13.75 33.22 -13.81
N PHE A 39 -13.55 32.07 -14.40
CA PHE A 39 -12.32 31.76 -15.13
C PHE A 39 -12.62 31.63 -16.63
N THR A 40 -12.01 32.47 -17.45
CA THR A 40 -12.16 32.36 -18.91
C THR A 40 -11.25 31.28 -19.46
N ILE A 41 -11.63 30.69 -20.62
CA ILE A 41 -10.83 29.66 -21.30
C ILE A 41 -9.41 30.19 -21.61
N GLU A 42 -9.27 31.45 -21.95
CA GLU A 42 -7.96 32.08 -22.19
C GLU A 42 -7.09 32.09 -20.93
N LYS A 43 -7.66 32.48 -19.79
CA LYS A 43 -6.96 32.46 -18.50
C LYS A 43 -6.60 31.02 -18.11
N ALA A 44 -7.50 30.05 -18.32
CA ALA A 44 -7.23 28.64 -18.07
C ALA A 44 -6.06 28.12 -18.91
N ASN A 45 -6.04 28.44 -20.20
CA ASN A 45 -4.94 28.07 -21.09
C ASN A 45 -3.62 28.72 -20.70
N LYS A 46 -3.64 30.01 -20.34
CA LYS A 46 -2.44 30.73 -19.87
C LYS A 46 -1.91 30.09 -18.58
N PHE A 47 -2.79 29.78 -17.64
CA PHE A 47 -2.42 29.13 -16.39
C PHE A 47 -1.86 27.71 -16.62
N ALA A 48 -2.51 26.89 -17.44
CA ALA A 48 -2.02 25.58 -17.79
C ALA A 48 -0.63 25.62 -18.45
N ARG A 49 -0.41 26.55 -19.36
CA ARG A 49 0.91 26.76 -19.99
C ARG A 49 1.98 27.24 -19.01
N SER A 50 1.62 28.06 -18.03
CA SER A 50 2.56 28.50 -16.99
C SER A 50 2.94 27.38 -16.04
N LEU A 51 2.06 26.41 -15.84
CA LEU A 51 2.33 25.23 -15.01
C LEU A 51 3.04 24.10 -15.77
N ALA A 52 2.98 24.08 -17.11
CA ALA A 52 3.59 23.02 -17.91
C ALA A 52 5.09 22.79 -17.64
N PRO A 53 5.93 23.82 -17.39
CA PRO A 53 7.33 23.61 -17.01
C PRO A 53 7.52 23.29 -15.53
N VAL A 54 6.49 23.46 -14.69
CA VAL A 54 6.57 23.18 -13.26
C VAL A 54 6.59 21.66 -13.07
N ARG A 55 7.75 21.10 -12.88
CA ARG A 55 7.87 19.75 -12.36
C ARG A 55 7.62 19.83 -10.88
N LEU A 56 6.64 19.04 -10.38
CA LEU A 56 6.57 18.78 -8.96
C LEU A 56 7.97 18.31 -8.55
N ALA A 57 8.61 19.05 -7.64
CA ALA A 57 9.75 18.49 -6.96
C ALA A 57 9.20 17.24 -6.28
N GLU A 58 9.43 16.09 -6.90
CA GLU A 58 9.38 14.86 -6.14
C GLU A 58 10.21 15.19 -4.90
N LYS A 59 9.61 15.08 -3.72
CA LYS A 59 10.41 14.96 -2.51
C LYS A 59 11.48 13.97 -2.92
N LYS A 60 12.68 14.44 -3.11
CA LYS A 60 13.82 13.57 -3.19
C LYS A 60 13.82 12.84 -1.86
N SER A 61 13.13 11.72 -1.80
CA SER A 61 13.68 10.60 -1.12
C SER A 61 14.93 10.31 -1.94
N ASP A 62 16.06 10.88 -1.55
CA ASP A 62 17.37 10.63 -2.17
C ASP A 62 17.79 9.17 -2.01
N GLU A 63 16.94 8.36 -1.50
CA GLU A 63 16.96 6.92 -1.51
C GLU A 63 16.25 6.43 -2.77
N LYS A 64 17.01 6.32 -3.86
CA LYS A 64 16.62 5.46 -4.97
C LYS A 64 16.21 4.14 -4.35
N MET A 65 14.95 3.75 -4.59
CA MET A 65 14.48 2.44 -4.18
C MET A 65 15.56 1.43 -4.58
N PRO A 66 16.15 0.68 -3.66
CA PRO A 66 17.23 -0.22 -3.99
C PRO A 66 16.73 -1.20 -5.03
N THR A 67 17.53 -1.42 -6.05
CA THR A 67 17.18 -2.27 -7.20
C THR A 67 16.98 -3.73 -6.78
N CYS A 68 17.64 -4.14 -5.69
CA CYS A 68 17.52 -5.44 -5.08
C CYS A 68 17.81 -5.29 -3.58
N ILE A 69 17.03 -5.97 -2.75
CA ILE A 69 17.26 -6.09 -1.31
C ILE A 69 17.26 -7.57 -1.00
N THR A 70 18.32 -8.05 -0.40
CA THR A 70 18.40 -9.43 0.05
C THR A 70 17.47 -9.67 1.24
N PHE A 71 17.10 -10.93 1.47
CA PHE A 71 16.27 -11.33 2.61
C PHE A 71 16.85 -10.84 3.95
N LEU A 72 18.16 -11.02 4.17
CA LEU A 72 18.83 -10.60 5.39
C LEU A 72 18.82 -9.08 5.58
N GLU A 73 19.08 -8.32 4.51
CA GLU A 73 18.98 -6.85 4.54
C GLU A 73 17.55 -6.39 4.87
N GLY A 74 16.53 -7.08 4.34
CA GLY A 74 15.14 -6.82 4.67
C GLY A 74 14.82 -7.02 6.16
N TYR A 75 15.54 -7.90 6.84
CA TYR A 75 15.47 -8.08 8.29
C TYR A 75 16.41 -7.16 9.06
N GLY A 76 17.36 -6.49 8.41
CA GLY A 76 18.36 -5.62 9.02
C GLY A 76 19.49 -6.39 9.71
N VAL A 77 19.76 -7.61 9.25
CA VAL A 77 20.83 -8.48 9.78
C VAL A 77 21.84 -8.84 8.69
N GLN A 78 23.05 -9.17 9.07
CA GLN A 78 24.10 -9.54 8.13
C GLN A 78 24.28 -11.06 7.99
N LYS A 79 23.88 -11.82 9.00
CA LYS A 79 24.02 -13.28 9.03
C LYS A 79 22.72 -13.95 9.40
N ALA A 80 22.51 -15.17 8.95
CA ALA A 80 21.32 -15.95 9.25
C ALA A 80 21.17 -16.26 10.75
N GLU A 81 22.27 -16.39 11.46
CA GLU A 81 22.33 -16.64 12.91
C GLU A 81 21.76 -15.49 13.73
N ASP A 82 21.79 -14.26 13.18
CA ASP A 82 21.27 -13.04 13.83
C ASP A 82 19.76 -12.89 13.68
N LEU A 83 19.11 -13.74 12.89
CA LEU A 83 17.67 -13.74 12.74
C LEU A 83 16.99 -14.09 14.07
N PRO A 84 15.97 -13.34 14.51
CA PRO A 84 15.32 -13.52 15.81
C PRO A 84 14.34 -14.70 15.82
N ILE A 85 14.71 -15.88 15.28
CA ILE A 85 13.84 -17.03 15.07
C ILE A 85 13.23 -17.51 16.38
N TRP A 86 14.04 -17.84 17.38
CA TRP A 86 13.57 -18.34 18.67
C TRP A 86 12.68 -17.34 19.42
N LYS A 87 13.02 -16.05 19.33
CA LYS A 87 12.22 -14.98 19.92
C LYS A 87 10.86 -14.88 19.24
N ASN A 88 10.82 -14.98 17.92
CA ASN A 88 9.58 -14.94 17.15
C ASN A 88 8.70 -16.14 17.47
N TRP A 89 9.24 -17.35 17.42
CA TRP A 89 8.48 -18.58 17.65
C TRP A 89 7.85 -18.62 19.05
N ASN A 90 8.49 -18.05 20.05
CA ASN A 90 7.94 -17.98 21.40
C ASN A 90 6.88 -16.87 21.62
N ASN A 91 6.84 -15.88 20.73
CA ASN A 91 6.00 -14.69 20.94
C ASN A 91 4.94 -14.48 19.85
N THR A 92 4.87 -15.33 18.84
CA THR A 92 3.88 -15.23 17.78
C THR A 92 2.70 -16.15 18.02
N ASN A 93 1.54 -15.72 17.53
CA ASN A 93 0.31 -16.52 17.56
C ASN A 93 -0.34 -16.42 16.17
N PRO A 94 -0.29 -17.47 15.35
CA PRO A 94 -0.84 -17.47 14.00
C PRO A 94 -2.37 -17.33 13.98
N ALA A 95 -3.05 -17.66 15.07
CA ALA A 95 -4.50 -17.42 15.17
C ALA A 95 -4.86 -15.94 15.20
N LYS A 96 -3.93 -15.07 15.60
CA LYS A 96 -4.15 -13.62 15.63
C LYS A 96 -3.72 -12.92 14.35
N ALA A 97 -2.62 -13.32 13.77
CA ALA A 97 -2.12 -12.73 12.53
C ALA A 97 -1.07 -13.62 11.87
N VAL A 98 -1.21 -13.86 10.58
CA VAL A 98 -0.19 -14.47 9.73
C VAL A 98 0.39 -13.38 8.82
N ALA A 99 1.14 -12.49 9.43
CA ALA A 99 1.65 -11.27 8.81
C ALA A 99 3.18 -11.25 8.86
N VAL A 100 3.84 -11.13 7.71
CA VAL A 100 5.31 -11.13 7.58
C VAL A 100 5.76 -10.07 6.58
N PRO A 101 6.96 -9.51 6.73
CA PRO A 101 7.53 -8.62 5.75
C PRO A 101 7.92 -9.42 4.48
N ILE A 102 7.58 -8.91 3.31
CA ILE A 102 7.95 -9.50 2.01
C ILE A 102 8.72 -8.51 1.12
N GLY A 103 8.96 -7.31 1.58
CA GLY A 103 9.67 -6.29 0.82
C GLY A 103 9.75 -4.97 1.58
N ILE A 104 10.28 -3.96 0.90
CA ILE A 104 10.43 -2.60 1.41
C ILE A 104 9.72 -1.64 0.46
N LYS A 105 8.95 -0.72 1.02
CA LYS A 105 8.29 0.36 0.28
C LYS A 105 9.30 1.45 -0.13
N SER A 106 8.92 2.33 -1.04
CA SER A 106 9.74 3.47 -1.48
C SER A 106 10.12 4.44 -0.36
N ASN A 107 9.40 4.43 0.76
CA ASN A 107 9.69 5.23 1.94
C ASN A 107 10.60 4.52 2.97
N GLY A 108 11.17 3.35 2.63
CA GLY A 108 12.02 2.57 3.53
C GLY A 108 11.26 1.68 4.53
N GLU A 109 9.95 1.78 4.61
CA GLU A 109 9.16 0.92 5.50
C GLU A 109 9.01 -0.49 4.97
N LYS A 110 8.96 -1.47 5.87
CA LYS A 110 8.68 -2.87 5.51
C LYS A 110 7.26 -2.99 4.95
N PHE A 111 7.12 -3.63 3.79
CA PHE A 111 5.82 -4.06 3.30
C PHE A 111 5.44 -5.38 3.95
N VAL A 112 4.43 -5.35 4.80
CA VAL A 112 3.95 -6.52 5.56
C VAL A 112 2.75 -7.13 4.84
N PHE A 113 2.86 -8.42 4.53
CA PHE A 113 1.80 -9.19 3.91
C PHE A 113 1.14 -10.11 4.96
N ASN A 114 -0.19 -10.00 5.09
CA ASN A 114 -0.97 -10.75 6.05
C ASN A 114 -2.03 -11.58 5.32
N ILE A 115 -1.89 -12.91 5.35
CA ILE A 115 -2.79 -13.83 4.66
C ILE A 115 -4.07 -14.17 5.42
N MET A 116 -4.30 -13.55 6.56
CA MET A 116 -5.58 -13.73 7.25
C MET A 116 -6.73 -13.05 6.52
N TYR A 117 -7.90 -13.61 6.68
CA TYR A 117 -9.14 -13.00 6.21
C TYR A 117 -9.60 -11.90 7.16
N GLY A 118 -10.00 -10.76 6.61
CA GLY A 118 -10.53 -9.64 7.39
C GLY A 118 -11.10 -8.54 6.49
N SER A 119 -11.88 -7.66 7.06
CA SER A 119 -12.56 -6.57 6.34
C SER A 119 -11.67 -5.35 6.05
N ASP A 120 -10.51 -5.26 6.67
CA ASP A 120 -9.58 -4.15 6.50
C ASP A 120 -8.45 -4.54 5.53
N PHE A 121 -8.54 -4.08 4.30
CA PHE A 121 -7.54 -4.34 3.24
C PHE A 121 -6.13 -3.81 3.56
N LEU A 122 -5.99 -2.86 4.46
CA LEU A 122 -4.68 -2.37 4.88
C LEU A 122 -3.99 -3.35 5.85
N ARG A 123 -4.75 -4.22 6.49
CA ARG A 123 -4.27 -5.18 7.49
C ARG A 123 -4.35 -6.63 7.02
N TYR A 124 -5.29 -6.95 6.14
CA TYR A 124 -5.59 -8.32 5.72
C TYR A 124 -5.62 -8.40 4.21
N HIS A 125 -4.86 -9.32 3.63
CA HIS A 125 -4.78 -9.51 2.18
C HIS A 125 -5.55 -10.76 1.71
N GLY A 126 -6.06 -11.53 2.65
CA GLY A 126 -6.80 -12.76 2.39
C GLY A 126 -5.91 -14.00 2.19
N PRO A 127 -6.51 -15.21 2.32
CA PRO A 127 -5.78 -16.48 2.27
C PRO A 127 -5.43 -16.96 0.86
N PHE A 128 -5.96 -16.29 -0.17
CA PHE A 128 -5.72 -16.67 -1.57
C PHE A 128 -5.00 -15.54 -2.30
N GLY A 129 -4.04 -15.90 -3.13
CA GLY A 129 -3.29 -14.95 -3.94
C GLY A 129 -2.82 -15.55 -5.25
N ILE A 130 -2.64 -14.72 -6.24
CA ILE A 130 -2.04 -15.05 -7.52
C ILE A 130 -0.84 -14.16 -7.73
N VAL A 131 0.32 -14.76 -8.03
CA VAL A 131 1.54 -14.04 -8.40
C VAL A 131 1.80 -14.28 -9.88
N ALA A 132 1.70 -13.23 -10.68
CA ALA A 132 1.90 -13.31 -12.11
C ALA A 132 3.02 -12.35 -12.56
N GLY A 133 3.70 -12.72 -13.63
CA GLY A 133 4.75 -11.92 -14.22
C GLY A 133 5.51 -12.69 -15.30
N THR A 134 6.28 -11.99 -16.11
CA THR A 134 7.13 -12.58 -17.15
C THR A 134 8.29 -13.38 -16.56
N ASN A 135 8.97 -14.17 -17.38
CA ASN A 135 10.19 -14.86 -16.95
C ASN A 135 11.26 -13.84 -16.51
N GLY A 136 11.94 -14.14 -15.40
CA GLY A 136 12.95 -13.26 -14.84
C GLY A 136 12.41 -12.05 -14.06
N SER A 137 11.08 -11.94 -13.85
CA SER A 137 10.48 -10.81 -13.10
C SER A 137 10.57 -10.93 -11.57
N GLY A 138 11.23 -11.97 -11.04
CA GLY A 138 11.42 -12.15 -9.59
C GLY A 138 10.29 -12.87 -8.87
N LYS A 139 9.35 -13.55 -9.58
CA LYS A 139 8.25 -14.29 -8.94
C LYS A 139 8.74 -15.31 -7.91
N SER A 140 9.69 -16.16 -8.31
CA SER A 140 10.24 -17.21 -7.45
C SER A 140 11.01 -16.62 -6.27
N GLU A 141 11.77 -15.56 -6.48
CA GLU A 141 12.50 -14.83 -5.44
C GLU A 141 11.53 -14.26 -4.38
N MET A 142 10.43 -13.68 -4.83
CA MET A 142 9.40 -13.14 -3.94
C MET A 142 8.75 -14.27 -3.13
N MET A 143 8.43 -15.41 -3.77
CA MET A 143 7.84 -16.56 -3.08
C MET A 143 8.80 -17.16 -2.07
N GLN A 144 10.08 -17.31 -2.40
CA GLN A 144 11.12 -17.78 -1.49
C GLN A 144 11.27 -16.85 -0.29
N SER A 145 11.36 -15.54 -0.53
CA SER A 145 11.44 -14.53 0.54
C SER A 145 10.23 -14.59 1.46
N TRP A 146 9.04 -14.82 0.90
CA TRP A 146 7.83 -14.96 1.70
C TRP A 146 7.83 -16.22 2.56
N ILE A 147 8.19 -17.39 1.99
CA ILE A 147 8.31 -18.65 2.72
C ILE A 147 9.34 -18.53 3.85
N LEU A 148 10.51 -17.96 3.56
CA LEU A 148 11.54 -17.72 4.56
C LEU A 148 11.07 -16.77 5.68
N SER A 149 10.33 -15.73 5.32
CA SER A 149 9.75 -14.80 6.30
C SER A 149 8.74 -15.48 7.22
N LEU A 150 7.89 -16.35 6.67
CA LEU A 150 6.94 -17.15 7.43
C LEU A 150 7.67 -18.13 8.37
N ALA A 151 8.67 -18.87 7.86
CA ALA A 151 9.46 -19.82 8.65
C ALA A 151 10.30 -19.13 9.75
N THR A 152 10.77 -17.91 9.50
CA THR A 152 11.47 -17.11 10.52
C THR A 152 10.53 -16.67 11.64
N LYS A 153 9.25 -16.49 11.34
CA LYS A 153 8.28 -15.93 12.28
C LYS A 153 7.47 -16.98 13.03
N PHE A 154 7.12 -18.08 12.39
CA PHE A 154 6.24 -19.12 12.94
C PHE A 154 7.00 -20.43 13.07
N SER A 155 6.74 -21.14 14.17
CA SER A 155 7.35 -22.45 14.42
C SER A 155 6.76 -23.54 13.51
N PRO A 156 7.48 -24.67 13.29
CA PRO A 156 6.94 -25.80 12.53
C PRO A 156 5.71 -26.46 13.15
N GLN A 157 5.46 -26.20 14.44
CA GLN A 157 4.25 -26.68 15.14
C GLN A 157 3.02 -25.83 14.81
N GLU A 158 3.24 -24.58 14.38
CA GLU A 158 2.18 -23.60 14.12
C GLU A 158 1.89 -23.43 12.64
N LEU A 159 2.90 -23.62 11.78
CA LEU A 159 2.79 -23.41 10.33
C LEU A 159 3.53 -24.52 9.56
N SER A 160 2.83 -25.13 8.63
CA SER A 160 3.37 -26.12 7.69
C SER A 160 3.22 -25.63 6.26
N PHE A 161 4.15 -26.02 5.38
CA PHE A 161 4.14 -25.67 3.97
C PHE A 161 3.86 -26.90 3.12
N ILE A 162 3.02 -26.74 2.10
CA ILE A 162 2.86 -27.68 1.00
C ILE A 162 3.27 -26.93 -0.26
N ILE A 163 4.38 -27.35 -0.88
CA ILE A 163 4.92 -26.70 -2.08
C ILE A 163 4.83 -27.71 -3.21
N ILE A 164 4.17 -27.30 -4.29
CA ILE A 164 4.04 -28.11 -5.52
C ILE A 164 4.64 -27.27 -6.65
N ASP A 165 5.70 -27.76 -7.25
CA ASP A 165 6.41 -27.12 -8.36
C ASP A 165 6.42 -28.08 -9.56
N TYR A 166 6.06 -27.59 -10.75
CA TYR A 166 5.97 -28.34 -11.98
C TYR A 166 6.92 -27.75 -13.03
#